data_7ebf496471943558dba9f46cd613306a
#
_entry.id   7ebf496471943558dba9f46cd613306a
#
_cell.length_a   1.000
_cell.length_b   1.000
_cell.length_c   1.000
_cell.angle_alpha   90.00
_cell.angle_beta   90.00
_cell.angle_gamma   90.00
#
_symmetry.space_group_name_H-M   'P 1'
#
loop_
_entity.id
_entity.type
_entity.pdbx_description
1 polymer ?
#
loop_
_entity_poly.entity_id
_entity_poly.type
_entity_poly.pdbx_seq_one_letter_code
_entity_poly.pdbx_strand_id
1 'polypeptide(L)'
;ETDFEARAAAHDAGRNARANIRVLSTFDLERQIGSDGATWLDRRLVGASTSELSSSGFGEQVREAMERRRDNLIDRGDAIRQTDGRIAYRRNLIATLQEREVARAGAEMAAKKGTPFRTAIDGETVTGTLTGTVQLSSGKFAIVEKSHEFTLVPWRPVIDRQLGREVSGVVQGGSVSWQLGRQRGLGL
;
A
#
# COMPACT_ATOMS: atom_id res chain seq x y z
N GLU A 1 21.91 -21.55 -34.09
CA GLU A 1 21.35 -22.10 -32.82
C GLU A 1 21.51 -21.11 -31.64
N THR A 2 22.63 -20.41 -31.56
CA THR A 2 22.96 -19.47 -30.46
C THR A 2 22.16 -18.15 -30.46
N ASP A 3 21.70 -17.70 -31.63
CA ASP A 3 21.00 -16.42 -31.76
C ASP A 3 19.51 -16.50 -31.35
N PHE A 4 18.93 -17.69 -31.45
CA PHE A 4 17.56 -17.96 -31.03
C PHE A 4 17.43 -18.08 -29.51
N GLU A 5 18.41 -18.70 -28.85
CA GLU A 5 18.45 -18.86 -27.39
C GLU A 5 18.66 -17.49 -26.69
N ALA A 6 19.52 -16.62 -27.26
CA ALA A 6 19.74 -15.27 -26.73
C ALA A 6 18.49 -14.40 -26.84
N ARG A 7 17.72 -14.53 -27.93
CA ARG A 7 16.44 -13.81 -28.08
C ARG A 7 15.33 -14.34 -27.17
N ALA A 8 15.30 -15.67 -26.94
CA ALA A 8 14.35 -16.27 -26.01
C ALA A 8 14.64 -15.86 -24.56
N ALA A 9 15.91 -15.81 -24.14
CA ALA A 9 16.31 -15.36 -22.82
C ALA A 9 16.04 -13.87 -22.59
N ALA A 10 16.26 -13.01 -23.58
CA ALA A 10 15.92 -11.59 -23.51
C ALA A 10 14.40 -11.35 -23.45
N HIS A 11 13.60 -12.18 -24.11
CA HIS A 11 12.14 -12.09 -24.08
C HIS A 11 11.56 -12.60 -22.76
N ASP A 12 12.16 -13.58 -22.12
CA ASP A 12 11.78 -14.08 -20.80
C ASP A 12 12.20 -13.14 -19.67
N ALA A 13 13.37 -12.51 -19.77
CA ALA A 13 13.81 -11.46 -18.84
C ALA A 13 12.87 -10.24 -18.91
N GLY A 14 12.40 -9.85 -20.09
CA GLY A 14 11.43 -8.77 -20.27
C GLY A 14 10.04 -9.11 -19.71
N ARG A 15 9.59 -10.36 -19.81
CA ARG A 15 8.31 -10.82 -19.21
C ARG A 15 8.38 -10.91 -17.70
N ASN A 16 9.46 -11.39 -17.13
CA ASN A 16 9.66 -11.47 -15.69
C ASN A 16 9.80 -10.08 -15.05
N ALA A 17 10.47 -9.14 -15.71
CA ALA A 17 10.53 -7.76 -15.25
C ALA A 17 9.14 -7.08 -15.25
N ARG A 18 8.31 -7.31 -16.30
CA ARG A 18 6.94 -6.79 -16.37
C ARG A 18 6.00 -7.45 -15.35
N ALA A 19 6.17 -8.75 -15.07
CA ALA A 19 5.38 -9.47 -14.09
C ALA A 19 5.68 -8.99 -12.65
N ASN A 20 6.94 -8.75 -12.30
CA ASN A 20 7.33 -8.25 -10.99
C ASN A 20 6.82 -6.83 -10.71
N ILE A 21 6.71 -5.98 -11.73
CA ILE A 21 6.21 -4.60 -11.58
C ILE A 21 4.70 -4.57 -11.38
N ARG A 22 3.94 -5.46 -12.01
CA ARG A 22 2.48 -5.57 -11.82
C ARG A 22 2.07 -6.00 -10.43
N VAL A 23 2.91 -6.76 -9.72
CA VAL A 23 2.64 -7.25 -8.36
C VAL A 23 2.93 -6.21 -7.29
N LEU A 24 3.77 -5.20 -7.57
CA LEU A 24 4.27 -4.25 -6.57
C LEU A 24 3.46 -2.95 -6.45
N SER A 25 2.66 -2.59 -7.45
CA SER A 25 1.79 -1.40 -7.39
C SER A 25 0.59 -1.52 -8.31
N THR A 26 -0.59 -1.22 -7.78
CA THR A 26 -1.85 -1.12 -8.53
C THR A 26 -2.00 0.24 -9.22
N PHE A 27 -1.15 1.20 -8.91
CA PHE A 27 -1.15 2.55 -9.49
C PHE A 27 0.03 2.73 -10.44
N ASP A 28 -0.22 3.44 -11.54
CA ASP A 28 0.83 3.89 -12.43
C ASP A 28 1.75 4.93 -11.76
N LEU A 29 2.88 5.24 -12.39
CA LEU A 29 3.87 6.15 -11.81
C LEU A 29 3.31 7.57 -11.61
N GLU A 30 2.50 8.08 -12.55
CA GLU A 30 1.94 9.43 -12.45
C GLU A 30 1.00 9.56 -11.25
N ARG A 31 0.15 8.58 -11.01
CA ARG A 31 -0.73 8.57 -9.83
C ARG A 31 0.06 8.45 -8.53
N GLN A 32 1.18 7.73 -8.54
CA GLN A 32 2.04 7.62 -7.37
C GLN A 32 2.76 8.93 -7.05
N ILE A 33 3.20 9.69 -8.06
CA ILE A 33 3.88 10.99 -7.86
C ILE A 33 2.98 11.95 -7.08
N GLY A 34 1.73 12.07 -7.47
CA GLY A 34 0.75 13.00 -6.89
C GLY A 34 0.01 12.47 -5.66
N SER A 35 0.18 11.22 -5.28
CA SER A 35 -0.55 10.60 -4.17
C SER A 35 -0.25 11.27 -2.83
N ASP A 36 -1.26 11.41 -1.98
CA ASP A 36 -1.12 11.84 -0.59
C ASP A 36 -0.81 10.68 0.38
N GLY A 37 -0.97 9.43 -0.07
CA GLY A 37 -0.64 8.24 0.69
C GLY A 37 0.76 7.69 0.40
N ALA A 38 1.10 6.61 1.10
CA ALA A 38 2.35 5.89 0.87
C ALA A 38 2.30 5.11 -0.44
N THR A 39 3.34 5.24 -1.25
CA THR A 39 3.45 4.61 -2.55
C THR A 39 4.65 3.67 -2.65
N TRP A 40 4.72 2.91 -3.73
CA TRP A 40 5.91 2.13 -4.04
C TRP A 40 7.14 3.03 -4.26
N LEU A 41 6.97 4.23 -4.86
CA LEU A 41 8.06 5.21 -5.01
C LEU A 41 8.63 5.63 -3.66
N ASP A 42 7.78 5.87 -2.66
CA ASP A 42 8.24 6.26 -1.31
C ASP A 42 9.08 5.16 -0.66
N ARG A 43 8.66 3.91 -0.81
CA ARG A 43 9.40 2.75 -0.30
C ARG A 43 10.78 2.63 -0.94
N ARG A 44 10.89 2.94 -2.22
CA ARG A 44 12.19 2.99 -2.91
C ARG A 44 13.05 4.19 -2.50
N LEU A 45 12.46 5.36 -2.29
CA LEU A 45 13.18 6.54 -1.84
C LEU A 45 13.78 6.37 -0.44
N VAL A 46 13.04 5.74 0.48
CA VAL A 46 13.49 5.49 1.85
C VAL A 46 14.41 4.28 1.95
N GLY A 47 14.19 3.25 1.11
CA GLY A 47 15.07 2.09 1.01
C GLY A 47 16.31 2.41 0.19
N ALA A 48 17.49 2.09 0.69
CA ALA A 48 18.80 2.44 0.12
C ALA A 48 19.14 1.83 -1.26
N SER A 49 18.17 1.30 -2.00
CA SER A 49 18.37 0.57 -3.25
C SER A 49 18.15 1.44 -4.50
N THR A 50 18.86 2.55 -4.62
CA THR A 50 18.84 3.37 -5.86
C THR A 50 19.81 2.86 -6.94
N SER A 51 20.64 1.87 -6.63
CA SER A 51 21.81 1.49 -7.45
C SER A 51 21.52 0.57 -8.64
N GLU A 52 20.32 0.02 -8.80
CA GLU A 52 20.04 -1.00 -9.81
C GLU A 52 19.04 -0.58 -10.90
N LEU A 53 18.72 0.70 -11.01
CA LEU A 53 17.84 1.16 -12.09
C LEU A 53 18.63 1.34 -13.38
N SER A 54 18.16 0.69 -14.44
CA SER A 54 18.68 0.87 -15.80
C SER A 54 18.70 2.35 -16.18
N SER A 55 19.70 2.75 -16.99
CA SER A 55 19.82 4.12 -17.51
C SER A 55 18.94 4.40 -18.71
N SER A 56 18.12 3.45 -19.14
CA SER A 56 17.25 3.57 -20.32
C SER A 56 15.89 2.92 -20.11
N GLY A 57 14.91 3.32 -20.90
CA GLY A 57 13.57 2.75 -20.92
C GLY A 57 12.82 2.93 -19.60
N PHE A 58 12.26 1.86 -19.08
CA PHE A 58 11.44 1.90 -17.85
C PHE A 58 12.24 2.33 -16.62
N GLY A 59 13.53 1.98 -16.53
CA GLY A 59 14.40 2.42 -15.44
C GLY A 59 14.59 3.93 -15.39
N GLU A 60 14.64 4.60 -16.55
CA GLU A 60 14.69 6.06 -16.65
C GLU A 60 13.37 6.70 -16.17
N GLN A 61 12.23 6.16 -16.63
CA GLN A 61 10.92 6.64 -16.19
C GLN A 61 10.72 6.52 -14.67
N VAL A 62 11.20 5.45 -14.06
CA VAL A 62 11.15 5.27 -12.60
C VAL A 62 12.03 6.30 -11.89
N ARG A 63 13.23 6.59 -12.39
CA ARG A 63 14.11 7.62 -11.80
C ARG A 63 13.47 8.99 -11.86
N GLU A 64 12.94 9.38 -13.02
CA GLU A 64 12.22 10.64 -13.17
C GLU A 64 11.02 10.72 -12.21
N ALA A 65 10.23 9.65 -12.12
CA ALA A 65 9.11 9.58 -11.18
C ALA A 65 9.57 9.70 -9.72
N MET A 66 10.70 9.08 -9.35
CA MET A 66 11.29 9.22 -8.01
C MET A 66 11.74 10.65 -7.71
N GLU A 67 12.33 11.36 -8.67
CA GLU A 67 12.71 12.76 -8.52
C GLU A 67 11.47 13.65 -8.31
N ARG A 68 10.46 13.51 -9.14
CA ARG A 68 9.20 14.26 -9.03
C ARG A 68 8.48 13.93 -7.71
N ARG A 69 8.48 12.69 -7.29
CA ARG A 69 7.91 12.29 -5.99
C ARG A 69 8.68 12.91 -4.82
N ARG A 70 10.00 12.94 -4.90
CA ARG A 70 10.87 13.58 -3.90
C ARG A 70 10.53 15.06 -3.74
N ASP A 71 10.41 15.79 -4.87
CA ASP A 71 10.05 17.19 -4.86
C ASP A 71 8.65 17.40 -4.25
N ASN A 72 7.69 16.55 -4.57
CA ASN A 72 6.36 16.56 -3.97
C ASN A 72 6.39 16.36 -2.44
N LEU A 73 7.23 15.45 -1.95
CA LEU A 73 7.41 15.24 -0.50
C LEU A 73 8.07 16.45 0.17
N ILE A 74 9.01 17.12 -0.49
CA ILE A 74 9.63 18.35 0.01
C ILE A 74 8.59 19.47 0.09
N ASP A 75 7.80 19.67 -0.95
CA ASP A 75 6.75 20.70 -0.99
C ASP A 75 5.71 20.50 0.12
N ARG A 76 5.44 19.26 0.48
CA ARG A 76 4.52 18.90 1.59
C ARG A 76 5.16 18.96 2.99
N GLY A 77 6.46 19.17 3.09
CA GLY A 77 7.20 19.15 4.35
C GLY A 77 7.46 17.75 4.92
N ASP A 78 7.31 16.70 4.11
CA ASP A 78 7.60 15.32 4.50
C ASP A 78 9.05 14.90 4.20
N ALA A 79 9.79 15.74 3.46
CA ALA A 79 11.21 15.65 3.23
C ALA A 79 11.85 17.04 3.22
N ILE A 80 13.14 17.13 3.51
CA ILE A 80 13.91 18.37 3.55
C ILE A 80 15.21 18.17 2.78
N ARG A 81 15.54 19.11 1.90
CA ARG A 81 16.86 19.18 1.26
C ARG A 81 17.86 19.81 2.24
N GLN A 82 18.89 19.06 2.59
CA GLN A 82 19.97 19.53 3.46
C GLN A 82 20.97 20.40 2.70
N THR A 83 21.80 21.14 3.43
CA THR A 83 22.82 22.03 2.86
C THR A 83 23.89 21.30 2.04
N ASP A 84 24.12 20.02 2.32
CA ASP A 84 25.02 19.14 1.55
C ASP A 84 24.36 18.49 0.31
N GLY A 85 23.12 18.87 0.01
CA GLY A 85 22.34 18.35 -1.12
C GLY A 85 21.63 17.02 -0.85
N ARG A 86 21.83 16.39 0.29
CA ARG A 86 21.12 15.18 0.70
C ARG A 86 19.66 15.48 1.03
N ILE A 87 18.81 14.48 0.88
CA ILE A 87 17.40 14.57 1.26
C ILE A 87 17.19 13.80 2.56
N ALA A 88 16.71 14.49 3.57
CA ALA A 88 16.24 13.89 4.81
C ALA A 88 14.73 13.70 4.76
N TYR A 89 14.28 12.46 4.90
CA TYR A 89 12.86 12.10 4.97
C TYR A 89 12.38 12.12 6.42
N ARG A 90 11.09 12.44 6.60
CA ARG A 90 10.43 12.34 7.90
C ARG A 90 10.60 10.94 8.48
N ARG A 91 10.90 10.87 9.78
CA ARG A 91 10.91 9.58 10.49
C ARG A 91 9.53 8.91 10.33
N ASN A 92 9.53 7.62 10.05
CA ASN A 92 8.31 6.84 9.79
C ASN A 92 7.44 7.39 8.64
N LEU A 93 8.07 7.92 7.58
CA LEU A 93 7.39 8.50 6.43
C LEU A 93 6.26 7.61 5.90
N ILE A 94 6.54 6.34 5.66
CA ILE A 94 5.57 5.39 5.08
C ILE A 94 4.34 5.26 5.98
N ALA A 95 4.53 5.06 7.28
CA ALA A 95 3.42 4.94 8.24
C ALA A 95 2.61 6.25 8.32
N THR A 96 3.27 7.39 8.37
CA THR A 96 2.62 8.70 8.42
C THR A 96 1.76 8.97 7.18
N LEU A 97 2.29 8.68 5.99
CA LEU A 97 1.54 8.83 4.74
C LEU A 97 0.35 7.88 4.66
N GLN A 98 0.52 6.63 5.10
CA GLN A 98 -0.57 5.66 5.16
C GLN A 98 -1.67 6.10 6.13
N GLU A 99 -1.33 6.54 7.33
CA GLU A 99 -2.29 7.01 8.33
C GLU A 99 -3.11 8.21 7.82
N ARG A 100 -2.48 9.18 7.18
CA ARG A 100 -3.15 10.33 6.57
C ARG A 100 -4.11 9.93 5.47
N GLU A 101 -3.68 9.03 4.58
CA GLU A 101 -4.52 8.52 3.49
C GLU A 101 -5.73 7.76 4.02
N VAL A 102 -5.55 6.87 5.00
CA VAL A 102 -6.63 6.11 5.62
C VAL A 102 -7.63 7.04 6.31
N ALA A 103 -7.16 8.04 7.06
CA ALA A 103 -8.03 9.03 7.71
C ALA A 103 -8.85 9.81 6.70
N ARG A 104 -8.25 10.26 5.59
CA ARG A 104 -8.95 10.97 4.53
C ARG A 104 -9.97 10.07 3.81
N ALA A 105 -9.56 8.89 3.40
CA ALA A 105 -10.44 7.94 2.72
C ALA A 105 -11.61 7.53 3.62
N GLY A 106 -11.34 7.28 4.90
CA GLY A 106 -12.38 6.96 5.89
C GLY A 106 -13.38 8.10 6.07
N ALA A 107 -12.92 9.35 6.15
CA ALA A 107 -13.81 10.52 6.24
C ALA A 107 -14.67 10.71 4.99
N GLU A 108 -14.11 10.53 3.79
CA GLU A 108 -14.84 10.59 2.53
C GLU A 108 -15.91 9.48 2.43
N MET A 109 -15.55 8.27 2.83
CA MET A 109 -16.49 7.15 2.86
C MET A 109 -17.60 7.35 3.89
N ALA A 110 -17.29 7.89 5.08
CA ALA A 110 -18.26 8.22 6.11
C ALA A 110 -19.31 9.22 5.61
N ALA A 111 -18.87 10.27 4.90
CA ALA A 111 -19.75 11.25 4.30
C ALA A 111 -20.70 10.63 3.25
N LYS A 112 -20.21 9.70 2.44
CA LYS A 112 -21.02 9.01 1.41
C LYS A 112 -21.96 7.96 1.98
N LYS A 113 -21.53 7.21 3.00
CA LYS A 113 -22.31 6.12 3.61
C LYS A 113 -23.30 6.61 4.67
N GLY A 114 -23.08 7.77 5.25
CA GLY A 114 -23.80 8.22 6.44
C GLY A 114 -23.47 7.40 7.70
N THR A 115 -22.32 6.73 7.72
CA THR A 115 -21.84 5.88 8.82
C THR A 115 -20.52 6.43 9.33
N PRO A 116 -20.35 6.68 10.64
CA PRO A 116 -19.11 7.21 11.20
C PRO A 116 -17.91 6.32 10.94
N PHE A 117 -16.78 6.93 10.61
CA PHE A 117 -15.49 6.28 10.50
C PHE A 117 -14.73 6.38 11.83
N ARG A 118 -14.14 5.27 12.25
CA ARG A 118 -13.24 5.20 13.40
C ARG A 118 -11.85 4.71 12.96
N THR A 119 -10.82 5.43 13.35
CA THR A 119 -9.43 5.00 13.11
C THR A 119 -9.09 3.85 14.04
N ALA A 120 -8.51 2.78 13.48
CA ALA A 120 -7.96 1.68 14.26
C ALA A 120 -6.65 2.12 14.95
N ILE A 121 -6.45 1.66 16.18
CA ILE A 121 -5.27 1.98 17.00
C ILE A 121 -4.33 0.79 17.00
N ASP A 122 -3.02 1.03 16.97
CA ASP A 122 -2.02 -0.02 17.07
C ASP A 122 -2.15 -0.79 18.40
N GLY A 123 -2.10 -2.12 18.33
CA GLY A 123 -2.35 -3.01 19.47
C GLY A 123 -3.82 -3.34 19.72
N GLU A 124 -4.76 -2.69 19.04
CA GLU A 124 -6.19 -2.91 19.19
C GLU A 124 -6.64 -4.21 18.51
N THR A 125 -7.63 -4.86 19.12
CA THR A 125 -8.39 -5.94 18.47
C THR A 125 -9.61 -5.34 17.76
N VAL A 126 -9.59 -5.35 16.44
CA VAL A 126 -10.71 -4.95 15.59
C VAL A 126 -11.60 -6.17 15.34
N THR A 127 -12.88 -6.07 15.69
CA THR A 127 -13.88 -7.12 15.47
C THR A 127 -15.12 -6.51 14.81
N GLY A 128 -15.68 -7.17 13.84
CA GLY A 128 -16.90 -6.75 13.14
C GLY A 128 -17.14 -7.51 11.86
N THR A 129 -18.14 -7.09 11.09
CA THR A 129 -18.47 -7.71 9.81
C THR A 129 -17.60 -7.14 8.69
N LEU A 130 -16.95 -8.00 7.92
CA LEU A 130 -16.25 -7.61 6.69
C LEU A 130 -17.27 -7.27 5.61
N THR A 131 -17.46 -5.98 5.32
CA THR A 131 -18.48 -5.51 4.36
C THR A 131 -17.92 -5.19 2.98
N GLY A 132 -16.62 -5.08 2.84
CA GLY A 132 -15.98 -4.80 1.56
C GLY A 132 -14.50 -4.53 1.70
N THR A 133 -13.91 -4.07 0.61
CA THR A 133 -12.52 -3.64 0.54
C THR A 133 -12.40 -2.33 -0.22
N VAL A 134 -11.32 -1.59 0.03
CA VAL A 134 -10.96 -0.40 -0.72
C VAL A 134 -9.48 -0.44 -1.09
N GLN A 135 -9.17 -0.05 -2.33
CA GLN A 135 -7.79 0.07 -2.80
C GLN A 135 -7.32 1.50 -2.62
N LEU A 136 -6.32 1.69 -1.78
CA LEU A 136 -5.61 2.95 -1.56
C LEU A 136 -4.21 2.89 -2.17
N SER A 137 -3.49 4.01 -2.22
CA SER A 137 -2.11 4.01 -2.73
C SER A 137 -1.14 3.24 -1.85
N SER A 138 -1.38 3.22 -0.54
CA SER A 138 -0.60 2.43 0.43
C SER A 138 -0.92 0.94 0.44
N GLY A 139 -2.02 0.51 -0.19
CA GLY A 139 -2.42 -0.89 -0.29
C GLY A 139 -3.93 -1.11 -0.26
N LYS A 140 -4.33 -2.37 -0.21
CA LYS A 140 -5.73 -2.78 -0.08
C LYS A 140 -6.12 -2.84 1.40
N PHE A 141 -7.28 -2.29 1.72
CA PHE A 141 -7.83 -2.23 3.08
C PHE A 141 -9.18 -2.94 3.14
N ALA A 142 -9.42 -3.60 4.26
CA ALA A 142 -10.70 -4.19 4.60
C ALA A 142 -11.58 -3.16 5.30
N ILE A 143 -12.86 -3.15 4.95
CA ILE A 143 -13.90 -2.36 5.61
C ILE A 143 -14.57 -3.27 6.63
N VAL A 144 -14.36 -2.97 7.91
CA VAL A 144 -14.95 -3.73 9.02
C VAL A 144 -15.97 -2.86 9.74
N GLU A 145 -17.23 -3.31 9.71
CA GLU A 145 -18.35 -2.62 10.36
C GLU A 145 -18.72 -3.28 11.69
N LYS A 146 -18.88 -2.49 12.72
CA LYS A 146 -19.37 -2.92 14.04
C LYS A 146 -20.32 -1.88 14.60
N SER A 147 -21.52 -2.33 15.02
CA SER A 147 -22.57 -1.44 15.52
C SER A 147 -22.96 -0.41 14.46
N HIS A 148 -22.67 0.86 14.68
CA HIS A 148 -23.02 1.96 13.78
C HIS A 148 -21.79 2.70 13.25
N GLU A 149 -20.62 2.09 13.28
CA GLU A 149 -19.36 2.65 12.82
C GLU A 149 -18.60 1.65 11.93
N PHE A 150 -17.65 2.16 11.14
CA PHE A 150 -16.72 1.30 10.39
C PHE A 150 -15.28 1.75 10.60
N THR A 151 -14.37 0.81 10.37
CA THR A 151 -12.94 1.06 10.38
C THR A 151 -12.28 0.48 9.12
N LEU A 152 -11.15 1.03 8.72
CA LEU A 152 -10.31 0.53 7.63
C LEU A 152 -9.05 -0.10 8.23
N VAL A 153 -8.81 -1.35 7.89
CA VAL A 153 -7.64 -2.09 8.34
C VAL A 153 -6.95 -2.80 7.17
N PRO A 154 -5.63 -3.01 7.22
CA PRO A 154 -4.92 -3.67 6.14
C PRO A 154 -5.53 -5.03 5.81
N TRP A 155 -5.83 -5.23 4.53
CA TRP A 155 -6.37 -6.48 4.02
C TRP A 155 -5.25 -7.53 3.88
N ARG A 156 -5.63 -8.81 4.06
CA ARG A 156 -4.78 -9.96 3.75
C ARG A 156 -5.58 -11.05 3.04
N PRO A 157 -4.94 -11.90 2.22
CA PRO A 157 -5.62 -12.97 1.48
C PRO A 157 -6.43 -13.92 2.37
N VAL A 158 -6.06 -14.09 3.62
CA VAL A 158 -6.74 -14.98 4.58
C VAL A 158 -8.19 -14.60 4.83
N ILE A 159 -8.57 -13.32 4.65
CA ILE A 159 -9.94 -12.84 4.83
C ILE A 159 -10.75 -12.73 3.54
N ASP A 160 -10.18 -13.10 2.40
CA ASP A 160 -10.82 -12.92 1.09
C ASP A 160 -12.20 -13.61 0.99
N ARG A 161 -12.34 -14.76 1.64
CA ARG A 161 -13.60 -15.54 1.67
C ARG A 161 -14.52 -15.21 2.85
N GLN A 162 -14.20 -14.15 3.60
CA GLN A 162 -14.95 -13.76 4.80
C GLN A 162 -15.92 -12.60 4.55
N LEU A 163 -16.14 -12.19 3.30
CA LEU A 163 -17.08 -11.13 2.97
C LEU A 163 -18.48 -11.45 3.53
N GLY A 164 -19.07 -10.49 4.23
CA GLY A 164 -20.37 -10.67 4.92
C GLY A 164 -20.30 -11.44 6.24
N ARG A 165 -19.10 -11.86 6.67
CA ARG A 165 -18.91 -12.62 7.92
C ARG A 165 -18.21 -11.77 8.97
N GLU A 166 -18.36 -12.17 10.22
CA GLU A 166 -17.62 -11.60 11.33
C GLU A 166 -16.13 -11.99 11.25
N VAL A 167 -15.28 -11.01 11.35
CA VAL A 167 -13.82 -11.14 11.40
C VAL A 167 -13.27 -10.49 12.65
N SER A 168 -12.17 -10.98 13.14
CA SER A 168 -11.43 -10.40 14.27
C SER A 168 -9.94 -10.39 13.96
N GLY A 169 -9.25 -9.33 14.32
CA GLY A 169 -7.81 -9.22 14.09
C GLY A 169 -7.15 -8.19 14.97
N VAL A 170 -5.88 -8.42 15.29
CA VAL A 170 -5.06 -7.49 16.09
C VAL A 170 -4.24 -6.62 15.15
N VAL A 171 -4.36 -5.30 15.28
CA VAL A 171 -3.59 -4.31 14.52
C VAL A 171 -2.20 -4.17 15.12
N GLN A 172 -1.17 -4.39 14.32
CA GLN A 172 0.23 -4.26 14.75
C GLN A 172 1.11 -3.75 13.62
N GLY A 173 1.78 -2.60 13.85
CA GLY A 173 2.80 -2.07 12.94
C GLY A 173 2.34 -1.88 11.50
N GLY A 174 1.11 -1.42 11.26
CA GLY A 174 0.54 -1.25 9.93
C GLY A 174 0.10 -2.55 9.24
N SER A 175 -0.03 -3.63 9.99
CA SER A 175 -0.53 -4.94 9.57
C SER A 175 -1.63 -5.42 10.50
N VAL A 176 -2.34 -6.48 10.12
CA VAL A 176 -3.35 -7.12 10.97
C VAL A 176 -3.12 -8.62 11.02
N SER A 177 -3.06 -9.15 12.24
CA SER A 177 -3.09 -10.58 12.49
C SER A 177 -4.55 -11.02 12.63
N TRP A 178 -5.10 -11.58 11.56
CA TRP A 178 -6.49 -12.03 11.53
C TRP A 178 -6.68 -13.34 12.28
N GLN A 179 -7.69 -13.39 13.13
CA GLN A 179 -8.17 -14.60 13.79
C GLN A 179 -9.46 -15.02 13.09
N LEU A 180 -9.39 -16.09 12.31
CA LEU A 180 -10.59 -16.70 11.74
C LEU A 180 -11.19 -17.61 12.80
N GLY A 181 -12.41 -17.33 13.22
CA GLY A 181 -13.13 -18.18 14.15
C GLY A 181 -13.15 -19.62 13.62
N ARG A 182 -12.72 -20.58 14.45
CA ARG A 182 -12.95 -22.00 14.16
C ARG A 182 -14.44 -22.17 13.93
N GLN A 183 -14.85 -22.57 12.73
CA GLN A 183 -16.15 -23.19 12.56
C GLN A 183 -16.18 -24.36 13.53
N ARG A 184 -16.89 -24.21 14.65
CA ARG A 184 -17.34 -25.38 15.41
C ARG A 184 -18.29 -26.11 14.46
N GLY A 185 -17.77 -27.13 13.77
CA GLY A 185 -18.60 -28.11 13.14
C GLY A 185 -19.52 -28.68 14.24
N LEU A 186 -20.80 -28.42 14.10
CA LEU A 186 -21.82 -29.18 14.78
C LEU A 186 -21.71 -30.59 14.20
N GLY A 187 -20.90 -31.44 14.84
CA GLY A 187 -20.99 -32.88 14.67
C GLY A 187 -22.27 -33.33 15.31
N LEU A 188 -23.18 -33.81 14.51
CA LEU A 188 -24.22 -34.72 14.90
C LEU A 188 -23.68 -36.13 14.82
#